data_3f56f4e57007d98a8bb2964753b34cd8
#
_entry.id   3f56f4e57007d98a8bb2964753b34cd8
#
_cell.length_a   1.000
_cell.length_b   1.000
_cell.length_c   1.000
_cell.angle_alpha   90.00
_cell.angle_beta   90.00
_cell.angle_gamma   90.00
#
_symmetry.space_group_name_H-M   'P 1'
#
loop_
_entity.id
_entity.type
_entity.pdbx_description
1 polymer ?
#
loop_
_entity_poly.entity_id
_entity_poly.type
_entity_poly.pdbx_seq_one_letter_code
_entity_poly.pdbx_strand_id
1 'polypeptide(L)'
;MTKINNWLSYQPRASASEPATLQIFDQIGEDWFGGSGISAKAFSQALQDVGQGPLVIEINSPGGNVWDGLAIYNMLRGRQAPVTTRVVGIAASIASIIALAGDTVEIARWPVRLERCDWCRS
;
A
#
# COMPACT_ATOMS: atom_id res chain seq x y z
N MET A 1 11.70 6.78 -9.58
CA MET A 1 11.04 6.31 -8.36
C MET A 1 11.98 6.47 -7.18
N THR A 2 11.50 7.10 -6.13
CA THR A 2 12.29 7.34 -4.92
C THR A 2 12.18 6.15 -3.99
N LYS A 3 13.32 5.61 -3.56
CA LYS A 3 13.33 4.52 -2.58
C LYS A 3 13.44 5.12 -1.17
N ILE A 4 12.54 4.69 -0.30
CA ILE A 4 12.61 5.01 1.12
C ILE A 4 13.49 3.98 1.82
N ASN A 5 13.38 2.72 1.37
CA ASN A 5 14.29 1.63 1.73
C ASN A 5 14.10 0.50 0.70
N ASN A 6 14.63 -0.69 0.97
CA ASN A 6 14.65 -1.78 -0.02
C ASN A 6 13.26 -2.32 -0.38
N TRP A 7 12.25 -2.06 0.43
CA TRP A 7 10.92 -2.63 0.26
C TRP A 7 9.81 -1.60 0.11
N LEU A 8 10.11 -0.36 0.38
CA LEU A 8 9.13 0.73 0.29
C LEU A 8 9.69 1.82 -0.60
N SER A 9 9.00 2.10 -1.67
CA SER A 9 9.38 3.15 -2.59
C SER A 9 8.15 3.94 -3.02
N TYR A 10 8.35 5.17 -3.44
CA TYR A 10 7.25 5.95 -3.96
C TYR A 10 7.69 6.74 -5.18
N GLN A 11 6.72 7.02 -6.02
CA GLN A 11 6.88 7.89 -7.17
C GLN A 11 6.16 9.20 -6.88
N PRO A 12 6.89 10.32 -6.83
CA PRO A 12 6.25 11.62 -6.61
C PRO A 12 5.26 11.92 -7.72
N ARG A 13 4.21 12.65 -7.36
CA ARG A 13 3.25 13.06 -8.38
C ARG A 13 3.83 14.17 -9.23
N ALA A 14 3.51 14.12 -10.54
CA ALA A 14 3.98 15.12 -11.49
C ALA A 14 3.20 16.43 -11.35
N SER A 15 1.96 16.35 -10.88
CA SER A 15 1.12 17.52 -10.62
C SER A 15 0.19 17.24 -9.45
N ALA A 16 -0.46 18.26 -8.92
CA ALA A 16 -1.34 18.12 -7.78
C ALA A 16 -2.54 17.21 -8.08
N SER A 17 -2.94 17.07 -9.33
CA SER A 17 -4.08 16.24 -9.74
C SER A 17 -3.69 14.78 -10.01
N GLU A 18 -2.41 14.49 -10.16
CA GLU A 18 -1.95 13.12 -10.41
C GLU A 18 -1.66 12.40 -9.11
N PRO A 19 -1.92 11.09 -9.05
CA PRO A 19 -1.62 10.33 -7.84
C PRO A 19 -0.13 10.11 -7.66
N ALA A 20 0.31 10.12 -6.40
CA ALA A 20 1.59 9.53 -6.04
C ALA A 20 1.42 8.03 -5.96
N THR A 21 2.49 7.27 -6.20
CA THR A 21 2.47 5.81 -6.10
C THR A 21 3.41 5.36 -5.00
N LEU A 22 2.91 4.53 -4.11
CA LEU A 22 3.67 3.94 -3.01
C LEU A 22 3.60 2.42 -3.15
N GLN A 23 4.74 1.75 -3.06
CA GLN A 23 4.82 0.30 -3.25
C GLN A 23 5.07 -0.41 -1.93
N ILE A 24 4.26 -1.43 -1.65
CA ILE A 24 4.43 -2.33 -0.50
C ILE A 24 4.82 -3.69 -1.08
N PHE A 25 6.12 -3.95 -1.19
CA PHE A 25 6.64 -5.13 -1.87
C PHE A 25 7.44 -6.03 -0.93
N ASP A 26 7.00 -6.15 0.33
CA ASP A 26 7.63 -7.05 1.30
C ASP A 26 6.63 -7.37 2.41
N GLN A 27 7.08 -8.14 3.41
CA GLN A 27 6.25 -8.46 4.55
C GLN A 27 5.92 -7.20 5.37
N ILE A 28 4.83 -7.30 6.11
CA ILE A 28 4.39 -6.24 7.01
C ILE A 28 5.02 -6.47 8.38
N GLY A 29 5.63 -5.41 8.92
CA GLY A 29 6.30 -5.48 10.21
C GLY A 29 7.68 -6.10 10.12
N GLU A 30 8.39 -6.08 11.24
CA GLU A 30 9.70 -6.71 11.36
C GLU A 30 9.53 -8.16 11.78
N ASP A 31 10.42 -9.04 11.33
CA ASP A 31 10.38 -10.43 11.73
C ASP A 31 11.10 -10.60 13.08
N TRP A 32 11.03 -11.85 13.62
CA TRP A 32 11.62 -12.18 14.90
C TRP A 32 13.14 -12.03 14.95
N PHE A 33 13.77 -12.00 13.78
CA PHE A 33 15.22 -11.94 13.66
C PHE A 33 15.71 -10.54 13.28
N GLY A 34 14.84 -9.54 13.35
CA GLY A 34 15.19 -8.18 12.98
C GLY A 34 15.28 -7.97 11.48
N GLY A 35 14.65 -8.84 10.70
CA GLY A 35 14.64 -8.70 9.26
C GLY A 35 13.90 -7.46 8.81
N SER A 36 14.17 -7.03 7.59
CA SER A 36 13.51 -5.88 7.00
C SER A 36 12.05 -6.19 6.71
N GLY A 37 11.19 -5.21 6.95
CA GLY A 37 9.78 -5.30 6.66
C GLY A 37 9.19 -3.90 6.75
N ILE A 38 7.90 -3.79 6.49
CA ILE A 38 7.23 -2.50 6.47
C ILE A 38 6.52 -2.30 7.79
N SER A 39 7.11 -1.49 8.67
CA SER A 39 6.49 -1.13 9.93
C SER A 39 5.47 -0.02 9.73
N ALA A 40 4.50 0.07 10.65
CA ALA A 40 3.53 1.15 10.63
C ALA A 40 4.22 2.52 10.74
N LYS A 41 5.28 2.61 11.52
CA LYS A 41 6.02 3.85 11.69
C LYS A 41 6.69 4.29 10.38
N ALA A 42 7.35 3.37 9.69
CA ALA A 42 7.98 3.67 8.41
C ALA A 42 6.94 4.06 7.37
N PHE A 43 5.80 3.37 7.36
CA PHE A 43 4.72 3.68 6.45
C PHE A 43 4.13 5.07 6.73
N SER A 44 3.97 5.42 7.99
CA SER A 44 3.50 6.75 8.39
C SER A 44 4.41 7.86 7.87
N GLN A 45 5.73 7.66 7.98
CA GLN A 45 6.69 8.62 7.45
C GLN A 45 6.60 8.73 5.93
N ALA A 46 6.43 7.60 5.26
CA ALA A 46 6.26 7.59 3.80
C ALA A 46 5.02 8.38 3.37
N LEU A 47 3.92 8.25 4.11
CA LEU A 47 2.71 9.01 3.83
C LEU A 47 2.93 10.51 4.01
N GLN A 48 3.71 10.90 5.02
CA GLN A 48 4.05 12.31 5.22
C GLN A 48 4.90 12.83 4.05
N ASP A 49 5.84 12.02 3.57
CA ASP A 49 6.72 12.40 2.47
C ASP A 49 5.96 12.58 1.16
N VAL A 50 4.96 11.74 0.88
CA VAL A 50 4.15 11.89 -0.33
C VAL A 50 3.14 13.03 -0.22
N GLY A 51 2.82 13.46 1.00
CA GLY A 51 1.95 14.59 1.26
C GLY A 51 0.48 14.32 0.97
N GLN A 52 -0.27 15.39 0.78
CA GLN A 52 -1.70 15.33 0.51
C GLN A 52 -1.96 15.06 -0.97
N GLY A 53 -3.13 14.56 -1.29
CA GLY A 53 -3.56 14.32 -2.66
C GLY A 53 -3.79 12.86 -2.96
N PRO A 54 -4.21 12.53 -4.19
CA PRO A 54 -4.52 11.17 -4.57
C PRO A 54 -3.31 10.24 -4.42
N LEU A 55 -3.56 9.00 -4.03
CA LEU A 55 -2.52 8.03 -3.73
C LEU A 55 -2.87 6.68 -4.33
N VAL A 56 -1.89 6.04 -4.96
CA VAL A 56 -1.97 4.66 -5.40
C VAL A 56 -1.02 3.84 -4.55
N ILE A 57 -1.53 2.76 -3.96
CA ILE A 57 -0.72 1.81 -3.21
C ILE A 57 -0.64 0.52 -4.02
N GLU A 58 0.54 0.18 -4.50
CA GLU A 58 0.77 -1.10 -5.17
C GLU A 58 1.22 -2.12 -4.14
N ILE A 59 0.56 -3.28 -4.12
CA ILE A 59 0.75 -4.28 -3.08
C ILE A 59 1.24 -5.58 -3.69
N ASN A 60 2.34 -6.08 -3.13
CA ASN A 60 2.82 -7.44 -3.38
C ASN A 60 3.46 -7.92 -2.07
N SER A 61 2.61 -8.45 -1.18
CA SER A 61 3.03 -8.77 0.18
C SER A 61 2.37 -10.05 0.67
N PRO A 62 3.13 -10.93 1.34
CA PRO A 62 2.57 -12.13 1.96
C PRO A 62 1.82 -11.84 3.27
N GLY A 63 1.85 -10.60 3.76
CA GLY A 63 1.30 -10.23 5.05
C GLY A 63 2.38 -10.10 6.10
N GLY A 64 2.02 -10.36 7.34
CA GLY A 64 2.97 -10.30 8.46
C GLY A 64 2.30 -9.85 9.75
N ASN A 65 2.84 -8.84 10.39
CA ASN A 65 2.37 -8.37 11.69
C ASN A 65 1.00 -7.72 11.59
N VAL A 66 0.03 -8.26 12.32
CA VAL A 66 -1.36 -7.82 12.27
C VAL A 66 -1.51 -6.39 12.80
N TRP A 67 -0.79 -6.05 13.88
CA TRP A 67 -0.91 -4.72 14.48
C TRP A 67 -0.38 -3.64 13.56
N ASP A 68 0.78 -3.88 12.93
CA ASP A 68 1.30 -2.94 11.93
C ASP A 68 0.37 -2.84 10.74
N GLY A 69 -0.17 -3.97 10.28
CA GLY A 69 -1.10 -3.98 9.16
C GLY A 69 -2.38 -3.21 9.43
N LEU A 70 -2.95 -3.37 10.62
CA LEU A 70 -4.15 -2.63 11.01
C LEU A 70 -3.88 -1.13 11.11
N ALA A 71 -2.70 -0.75 11.62
CA ALA A 71 -2.33 0.66 11.68
C ALA A 71 -2.21 1.26 10.27
N ILE A 72 -1.59 0.53 9.35
CA ILE A 72 -1.49 0.95 7.95
C ILE A 72 -2.88 1.11 7.33
N TYR A 73 -3.75 0.13 7.56
CA TYR A 73 -5.13 0.19 7.09
C TYR A 73 -5.84 1.46 7.57
N ASN A 74 -5.72 1.74 8.87
CA ASN A 74 -6.37 2.92 9.45
C ASN A 74 -5.79 4.22 8.91
N MET A 75 -4.48 4.28 8.69
CA MET A 75 -3.85 5.46 8.09
C MET A 75 -4.38 5.73 6.69
N LEU A 76 -4.57 4.69 5.89
CA LEU A 76 -5.11 4.84 4.54
C LEU A 76 -6.58 5.25 4.57
N ARG A 77 -7.37 4.64 5.46
CA ARG A 77 -8.80 4.99 5.58
C ARG A 77 -9.01 6.41 6.09
N GLY A 78 -8.05 6.94 6.83
CA GLY A 78 -8.14 8.29 7.37
C GLY A 78 -7.77 9.38 6.37
N ARG A 79 -7.28 9.05 5.19
CA ARG A 79 -6.94 10.05 4.19
C ARG A 79 -8.20 10.66 3.58
N GLN A 80 -8.15 11.94 3.33
CA GLN A 80 -9.27 12.66 2.71
C GLN A 80 -9.23 12.57 1.18
N ALA A 81 -8.02 12.51 0.60
CA ALA A 81 -7.86 12.33 -0.83
C ALA A 81 -8.10 10.86 -1.22
N PRO A 82 -8.51 10.60 -2.48
CA PRO A 82 -8.78 9.23 -2.91
C PRO A 82 -7.56 8.34 -2.82
N VAL A 83 -7.77 7.11 -2.37
CA VAL A 83 -6.74 6.06 -2.31
C VAL A 83 -7.17 4.92 -3.22
N THR A 84 -6.28 4.53 -4.13
CA THR A 84 -6.45 3.33 -4.95
C THR A 84 -5.42 2.29 -4.50
N THR A 85 -5.89 1.11 -4.13
CA THR A 85 -4.99 -0.01 -3.88
C THR A 85 -4.96 -0.90 -5.10
N ARG A 86 -3.75 -1.38 -5.44
CA ARG A 86 -3.53 -2.17 -6.65
C ARG A 86 -2.70 -3.39 -6.28
N VAL A 87 -3.31 -4.56 -6.34
CA VAL A 87 -2.62 -5.81 -6.06
C VAL A 87 -1.94 -6.27 -7.34
N VAL A 88 -0.60 -6.16 -7.38
CA VAL A 88 0.18 -6.50 -8.58
C VAL A 88 0.78 -7.89 -8.53
N GLY A 89 0.73 -8.54 -7.40
CA GLY A 89 1.16 -9.91 -7.22
C GLY A 89 0.28 -10.59 -6.20
N ILE A 90 0.71 -10.60 -4.94
CA ILE A 90 -0.04 -11.22 -3.86
C ILE A 90 -0.40 -10.18 -2.79
N ALA A 91 -1.57 -10.35 -2.19
CA ALA A 91 -1.95 -9.64 -0.97
C ALA A 91 -2.57 -10.68 -0.03
N ALA A 92 -1.72 -11.34 0.74
CA ALA A 92 -2.14 -12.43 1.61
C ALA A 92 -2.22 -11.98 3.06
N SER A 93 -3.07 -12.66 3.85
CA SER A 93 -3.21 -12.40 5.28
C SER A 93 -3.53 -10.92 5.53
N ILE A 94 -2.80 -10.24 6.44
CA ILE A 94 -3.10 -8.85 6.77
C ILE A 94 -2.92 -7.90 5.58
N ALA A 95 -2.11 -8.27 4.59
CA ALA A 95 -1.96 -7.48 3.38
C ALA A 95 -3.28 -7.41 2.59
N SER A 96 -4.12 -8.43 2.66
CA SER A 96 -5.45 -8.39 2.02
C SER A 96 -6.35 -7.35 2.67
N ILE A 97 -6.23 -7.16 3.97
CA ILE A 97 -6.97 -6.12 4.70
C ILE A 97 -6.49 -4.74 4.26
N ILE A 98 -5.17 -4.55 4.14
CA ILE A 98 -4.61 -3.29 3.64
C ILE A 98 -5.16 -2.98 2.24
N ALA A 99 -5.25 -3.98 1.38
CA ALA A 99 -5.81 -3.80 0.04
C ALA A 99 -7.25 -3.26 0.09
N LEU A 100 -8.03 -3.67 1.08
CA LEU A 100 -9.41 -3.20 1.23
C LEU A 100 -9.51 -1.76 1.75
N ALA A 101 -8.39 -1.14 2.14
CA ALA A 101 -8.40 0.24 2.60
C ALA A 101 -8.58 1.24 1.45
N GLY A 102 -8.39 0.84 0.21
CA GLY A 102 -8.57 1.72 -0.92
C GLY A 102 -10.03 2.06 -1.20
N ASP A 103 -10.27 3.28 -1.66
CA ASP A 103 -11.58 3.65 -2.19
C ASP A 103 -11.89 2.89 -3.46
N THR A 104 -10.84 2.58 -4.22
CA THR A 104 -10.89 1.70 -5.38
C THR A 104 -9.84 0.62 -5.19
N VAL A 105 -10.22 -0.62 -5.48
CA VAL A 105 -9.30 -1.76 -5.38
C VAL A 105 -9.15 -2.37 -6.78
N GLU A 106 -7.91 -2.48 -7.25
CA GLU A 106 -7.57 -3.09 -8.52
C GLU A 106 -6.75 -4.34 -8.27
N ILE A 107 -7.02 -5.40 -9.02
CA ILE A 107 -6.33 -6.67 -8.86
C ILE A 107 -5.76 -7.07 -10.22
N ALA A 108 -4.44 -7.31 -10.27
CA ALA A 108 -3.79 -7.86 -11.45
C ALA A 108 -4.13 -9.34 -11.55
N ARG A 109 -4.40 -9.80 -12.76
CA ARG A 109 -4.62 -11.21 -13.02
C ARG A 109 -3.81 -11.65 -14.23
N TRP A 110 -3.64 -12.94 -14.36
CA TRP A 110 -2.83 -13.53 -15.41
C TRP A 110 -3.66 -13.72 -16.70
N PRO A 111 -3.16 -13.36 -17.90
CA PRO A 111 -1.96 -12.56 -18.14
C PRO A 111 -2.12 -11.15 -17.60
N VAL A 112 -1.04 -10.43 -17.36
CA VAL A 112 -1.03 -9.17 -16.60
C VAL A 112 -2.11 -8.21 -17.10
N ARG A 113 -3.14 -8.07 -16.29
CA ARG A 113 -4.27 -7.18 -16.56
C ARG A 113 -4.82 -6.74 -15.21
N LEU A 114 -5.03 -5.45 -15.05
CA LEU A 114 -5.61 -4.92 -13.82
C LEU A 114 -7.12 -4.80 -14.00
N GLU A 115 -7.84 -5.31 -13.02
CA GLU A 115 -9.29 -5.20 -12.99
C GLU A 115 -9.72 -4.53 -11.70
N ARG A 116 -10.81 -3.79 -11.81
CA ARG A 116 -11.44 -3.16 -10.66
C ARG A 116 -12.23 -4.21 -9.90
N CYS A 117 -12.00 -4.29 -8.60
CA CYS A 117 -12.71 -5.22 -7.75
C CYS A 117 -13.94 -4.55 -7.17
N ASP A 118 -15.10 -4.79 -7.78
CA ASP A 118 -16.34 -4.18 -7.29
C ASP A 118 -16.79 -4.79 -5.96
N TRP A 119 -16.39 -6.01 -5.67
CA TRP A 119 -16.70 -6.68 -4.41
C TRP A 119 -16.02 -6.06 -3.21
N CYS A 120 -14.92 -5.38 -3.45
CA CYS A 120 -14.11 -4.78 -2.39
C CYS A 120 -14.55 -3.36 -2.07
N ARG A 121 -15.52 -2.84 -2.78
CA ARG A 121 -16.07 -1.51 -2.52
C ARG A 121 -17.13 -1.61 -1.44
N SER A 122 -16.91 -0.87 -0.41
CA SER A 122 -17.90 -0.72 0.66
C SER A 122 -18.62 0.59 0.52
#